data_fa320a0b11493368dcb43e79830f2943
#
_entry.id   fa320a0b11493368dcb43e79830f2943
#
_cell.length_a   1.000
_cell.length_b   1.000
_cell.length_c   1.000
_cell.angle_alpha   90.00
_cell.angle_beta   90.00
_cell.angle_gamma   90.00
#
_symmetry.space_group_name_H-M   'P 1'
#
loop_
_entity.id
_entity.type
_entity.pdbx_description
1 polymer ?
#
loop_
_entity_poly.entity_id
_entity_poly.type
_entity_poly.pdbx_seq_one_letter_code
_entity_poly.pdbx_strand_id
1 'polypeptide(L)'
;MGHVTTGHALLINEENEGFCGGTILSEFYILTAAHCLYQAKRFKVRVGDRNMEQEEGGEAVHEVEVIIKHNRFTKETYDFDIAVLRLKSPITFRMNVAPACLPERDWAESTLMTQKTGIVSGFGRTHEKGRQSTRLKMLEVPYVDRNSCKLSSSFIITQNMFCAGYHAKQEDACQGDSGGPHVTRFKDTYFVTGIVSWGEGCARKGKYGIYTKVTAFLKWIDRSMKTRGLPKAESRAPEVSTSSPLK
;
A
#
# COMPACT_ATOMS: atom_id res chain seq x y z
N MET A 1 -7.43 22.60 2.77
CA MET A 1 -6.73 21.61 3.64
C MET A 1 -6.99 20.22 3.05
N GLY A 2 -5.99 19.64 2.37
CA GLY A 2 -6.10 18.26 1.90
C GLY A 2 -6.12 17.32 3.10
N HIS A 3 -7.18 16.52 3.21
CA HIS A 3 -7.22 15.50 4.25
C HIS A 3 -6.25 14.39 3.90
N VAL A 4 -5.44 13.94 4.86
CA VAL A 4 -4.43 12.88 4.70
C VAL A 4 -4.98 11.57 4.10
N THR A 5 -6.27 11.32 4.28
CA THR A 5 -6.97 10.12 3.81
C THR A 5 -7.56 10.24 2.41
N THR A 6 -7.48 11.41 1.75
CA THR A 6 -8.09 11.63 0.43
C THR A 6 -7.47 10.77 -0.68
N GLY A 7 -6.21 10.40 -0.53
CA GLY A 7 -5.48 9.53 -1.46
C GLY A 7 -5.61 8.04 -1.20
N HIS A 8 -6.41 7.62 -0.20
CA HIS A 8 -6.59 6.20 0.10
C HIS A 8 -7.54 5.53 -0.88
N ALA A 9 -7.15 4.35 -1.38
CA ALA A 9 -7.98 3.45 -2.16
C ALA A 9 -8.10 2.10 -1.46
N LEU A 10 -9.22 1.43 -1.65
CA LEU A 10 -9.49 0.10 -1.11
C LEU A 10 -9.61 -0.91 -2.25
N LEU A 11 -8.89 -2.01 -2.19
CA LEU A 11 -9.07 -3.14 -3.08
C LEU A 11 -10.14 -4.05 -2.50
N ILE A 12 -11.18 -4.33 -3.29
CA ILE A 12 -12.33 -5.14 -2.90
C ILE A 12 -12.43 -6.39 -3.76
N ASN A 13 -12.75 -7.52 -3.13
CA ASN A 13 -12.96 -8.80 -3.81
C ASN A 13 -14.36 -8.91 -4.44
N GLU A 14 -14.73 -10.09 -4.95
CA GLU A 14 -16.03 -10.34 -5.60
C GLU A 14 -17.20 -10.26 -4.62
N GLU A 15 -16.97 -10.44 -3.32
CA GLU A 15 -17.93 -10.28 -2.24
C GLU A 15 -18.02 -8.83 -1.70
N ASN A 16 -17.38 -7.89 -2.38
CA ASN A 16 -17.25 -6.47 -1.95
C ASN A 16 -16.52 -6.26 -0.61
N GLU A 17 -15.73 -7.24 -0.20
CA GLU A 17 -14.92 -7.13 1.01
C GLU A 17 -13.55 -6.52 0.69
N GLY A 18 -13.12 -5.56 1.49
CA GLY A 18 -11.77 -4.99 1.41
C GLY A 18 -10.72 -5.98 1.91
N PHE A 19 -9.63 -6.14 1.15
CA PHE A 19 -8.53 -7.05 1.51
C PHE A 19 -7.16 -6.39 1.48
N CYS A 20 -7.01 -5.28 0.80
CA CYS A 20 -5.79 -4.48 0.71
C CYS A 20 -6.14 -3.00 0.47
N GLY A 21 -5.19 -2.14 0.77
CA GLY A 21 -5.25 -0.73 0.43
C GLY A 21 -4.48 -0.40 -0.84
N GLY A 22 -4.58 0.86 -1.24
CA GLY A 22 -3.83 1.46 -2.33
C GLY A 22 -3.75 2.96 -2.17
N THR A 23 -2.98 3.58 -3.02
CA THR A 23 -2.79 5.04 -3.06
C THR A 23 -3.18 5.57 -4.44
N ILE A 24 -4.05 6.58 -4.48
CA ILE A 24 -4.42 7.26 -5.73
C ILE A 24 -3.22 8.11 -6.17
N LEU A 25 -2.65 7.79 -7.34
CA LEU A 25 -1.55 8.56 -7.94
C LEU A 25 -2.05 9.58 -8.97
N SER A 26 -3.11 9.23 -9.69
CA SER A 26 -3.76 10.07 -10.69
C SER A 26 -5.19 9.57 -10.91
N GLU A 27 -5.91 10.18 -11.85
CA GLU A 27 -7.28 9.76 -12.19
C GLU A 27 -7.36 8.30 -12.68
N PHE A 28 -6.29 7.74 -13.25
CA PHE A 28 -6.27 6.37 -13.79
C PHE A 28 -5.38 5.39 -13.02
N TYR A 29 -4.51 5.85 -12.13
CA TYR A 29 -3.48 4.99 -11.55
C TYR A 29 -3.53 4.88 -10.03
N ILE A 30 -3.46 3.63 -9.56
CA ILE A 30 -3.40 3.26 -8.15
C ILE A 30 -2.07 2.55 -7.88
N LEU A 31 -1.40 2.95 -6.82
CA LEU A 31 -0.21 2.28 -6.29
C LEU A 31 -0.64 1.31 -5.20
N THR A 32 -0.12 0.09 -5.22
CA THR A 32 -0.38 -0.91 -4.18
C THR A 32 0.82 -1.84 -4.00
N ALA A 33 0.70 -2.84 -3.12
CA ALA A 33 1.72 -3.86 -2.92
C ALA A 33 1.52 -5.03 -3.89
N ALA A 34 2.62 -5.57 -4.41
CA ALA A 34 2.58 -6.73 -5.31
C ALA A 34 1.96 -7.96 -4.63
N HIS A 35 2.21 -8.18 -3.34
CA HIS A 35 1.65 -9.33 -2.62
C HIS A 35 0.13 -9.31 -2.54
N CYS A 36 -0.51 -8.14 -2.59
CA CYS A 36 -1.96 -8.01 -2.62
C CYS A 36 -2.60 -8.69 -3.84
N LEU A 37 -1.89 -8.75 -4.96
CA LEU A 37 -2.40 -9.35 -6.21
C LEU A 37 -2.63 -10.86 -6.12
N TYR A 38 -2.12 -11.50 -5.09
CA TYR A 38 -2.29 -12.93 -4.83
C TYR A 38 -3.43 -13.25 -3.85
N GLN A 39 -4.06 -12.23 -3.28
CA GLN A 39 -5.11 -12.40 -2.26
C GLN A 39 -6.52 -12.51 -2.86
N ALA A 40 -6.71 -12.08 -4.10
CA ALA A 40 -7.98 -12.23 -4.81
C ALA A 40 -7.73 -12.48 -6.30
N LYS A 41 -8.51 -13.37 -6.91
CA LYS A 41 -8.42 -13.65 -8.35
C LYS A 41 -8.96 -12.49 -9.20
N ARG A 42 -10.04 -11.88 -8.73
CA ARG A 42 -10.68 -10.71 -9.32
C ARG A 42 -10.92 -9.68 -8.23
N PHE A 43 -10.67 -8.44 -8.55
CA PHE A 43 -10.89 -7.34 -7.61
C PHE A 43 -11.16 -6.04 -8.36
N LYS A 44 -11.75 -5.11 -7.64
CA LYS A 44 -11.99 -3.74 -8.07
C LYS A 44 -11.36 -2.78 -7.09
N VAL A 45 -11.34 -1.51 -7.44
CA VAL A 45 -10.83 -0.43 -6.60
C VAL A 45 -11.99 0.46 -6.17
N ARG A 46 -12.10 0.68 -4.88
CA ARG A 46 -13.08 1.59 -4.29
C ARG A 46 -12.38 2.82 -3.72
N VAL A 47 -12.87 3.99 -4.04
CA VAL A 47 -12.33 5.29 -3.58
C VAL A 47 -13.43 6.08 -2.88
N GLY A 48 -13.02 7.00 -2.01
CA GLY A 48 -13.93 7.92 -1.34
C GLY A 48 -14.67 7.33 -0.14
N ASP A 49 -14.40 6.09 0.23
CA ASP A 49 -15.02 5.44 1.36
C ASP A 49 -14.29 5.81 2.66
N ARG A 50 -15.05 6.20 3.67
CA ARG A 50 -14.57 6.44 5.04
C ARG A 50 -15.25 5.53 6.05
N ASN A 51 -16.44 5.06 5.70
CA ASN A 51 -17.25 4.19 6.56
C ASN A 51 -17.98 3.16 5.69
N MET A 52 -17.50 1.91 5.69
CA MET A 52 -18.08 0.83 4.90
C MET A 52 -19.52 0.44 5.31
N GLU A 53 -20.02 0.92 6.46
CA GLU A 53 -21.38 0.67 6.93
C GLU A 53 -22.39 1.70 6.42
N GLN A 54 -21.94 2.83 5.88
CA GLN A 54 -22.80 3.93 5.45
C GLN A 54 -22.32 4.52 4.12
N GLU A 55 -23.22 4.66 3.18
CA GLU A 55 -22.95 5.43 1.98
C GLU A 55 -22.97 6.93 2.30
N GLU A 56 -21.84 7.59 2.17
CA GLU A 56 -21.67 9.01 2.40
C GLU A 56 -21.80 9.84 1.12
N GLY A 57 -22.05 9.18 -0.02
CA GLY A 57 -22.31 9.82 -1.33
C GLY A 57 -21.06 10.31 -2.06
N GLY A 58 -19.88 9.83 -1.65
CA GLY A 58 -18.60 10.15 -2.28
C GLY A 58 -17.86 8.94 -2.83
N GLU A 59 -18.41 7.74 -2.59
CA GLU A 59 -17.81 6.48 -2.96
C GLU A 59 -17.98 6.18 -4.45
N ALA A 60 -16.94 5.59 -5.04
CA ALA A 60 -16.98 5.08 -6.41
C ALA A 60 -16.17 3.80 -6.53
N VAL A 61 -16.66 2.88 -7.34
CA VAL A 61 -15.98 1.61 -7.65
C VAL A 61 -15.50 1.66 -9.09
N HIS A 62 -14.23 1.30 -9.29
CA HIS A 62 -13.56 1.27 -10.58
C HIS A 62 -13.05 -0.12 -10.90
N GLU A 63 -13.26 -0.57 -12.13
CA GLU A 63 -12.65 -1.78 -12.64
C GLU A 63 -11.18 -1.53 -13.01
N VAL A 64 -10.35 -2.55 -12.80
CA VAL A 64 -8.94 -2.53 -13.17
C VAL A 64 -8.80 -3.00 -14.63
N GLU A 65 -8.13 -2.20 -15.45
CA GLU A 65 -7.84 -2.52 -16.84
C GLU A 65 -6.50 -3.24 -16.99
N VAL A 66 -5.45 -2.74 -16.32
CA VAL A 66 -4.09 -3.27 -16.41
C VAL A 66 -3.47 -3.38 -15.03
N ILE A 67 -2.84 -4.50 -14.77
CA ILE A 67 -2.06 -4.75 -13.55
C ILE A 67 -0.58 -4.77 -13.94
N ILE A 68 0.20 -3.87 -13.34
CA ILE A 68 1.65 -3.78 -13.56
C ILE A 68 2.34 -4.13 -12.26
N LYS A 69 2.73 -5.40 -12.13
CA LYS A 69 3.47 -5.91 -10.99
C LYS A 69 4.97 -5.81 -11.26
N HIS A 70 5.75 -5.45 -10.25
CA HIS A 70 7.21 -5.45 -10.38
C HIS A 70 7.71 -6.87 -10.66
N ASN A 71 8.50 -7.03 -11.71
CA ASN A 71 8.96 -8.36 -12.19
C ASN A 71 9.96 -9.04 -11.23
N ARG A 72 10.56 -8.30 -10.32
CA ARG A 72 11.47 -8.83 -9.29
C ARG A 72 10.81 -9.11 -7.95
N PHE A 73 9.50 -8.93 -7.84
CA PHE A 73 8.81 -9.29 -6.60
C PHE A 73 8.95 -10.77 -6.29
N THR A 74 9.31 -11.11 -5.06
CA THR A 74 9.38 -12.47 -4.54
C THR A 74 8.57 -12.60 -3.27
N LYS A 75 7.78 -13.68 -3.16
CA LYS A 75 6.98 -13.97 -1.96
C LYS A 75 7.83 -14.41 -0.77
N GLU A 76 9.00 -14.93 -1.04
CA GLU A 76 9.92 -15.46 -0.04
C GLU A 76 10.52 -14.35 0.82
N THR A 77 10.80 -13.20 0.21
CA THR A 77 11.47 -12.08 0.87
C THR A 77 10.63 -10.82 0.98
N TYR A 78 9.49 -10.75 0.25
CA TYR A 78 8.71 -9.54 0.05
C TYR A 78 9.51 -8.35 -0.50
N ASP A 79 10.65 -8.63 -1.14
CA ASP A 79 11.41 -7.60 -1.82
C ASP A 79 10.69 -7.16 -3.12
N PHE A 80 10.85 -5.92 -3.50
CA PHE A 80 10.14 -5.32 -4.65
C PHE A 80 8.61 -5.41 -4.54
N ASP A 81 8.07 -5.22 -3.34
CA ASP A 81 6.64 -5.36 -3.08
C ASP A 81 5.86 -4.13 -3.54
N ILE A 82 5.72 -3.99 -4.85
CA ILE A 82 5.10 -2.84 -5.51
C ILE A 82 4.36 -3.26 -6.79
N ALA A 83 3.20 -2.67 -6.98
CA ALA A 83 2.40 -2.79 -8.19
C ALA A 83 1.67 -1.49 -8.51
N VAL A 84 1.39 -1.26 -9.78
CA VAL A 84 0.57 -0.15 -10.27
C VAL A 84 -0.63 -0.73 -11.00
N LEU A 85 -1.81 -0.21 -10.70
CA LEU A 85 -3.07 -0.58 -11.33
C LEU A 85 -3.53 0.56 -12.22
N ARG A 86 -3.86 0.26 -13.49
CA ARG A 86 -4.56 1.20 -14.37
C ARG A 86 -6.05 0.90 -14.34
N LEU A 87 -6.85 1.91 -14.09
CA LEU A 87 -8.32 1.80 -14.04
C LEU A 87 -8.91 1.93 -15.45
N LYS A 88 -10.06 1.28 -15.68
CA LYS A 88 -10.82 1.38 -16.93
C LYS A 88 -11.47 2.76 -17.10
N SER A 89 -11.90 3.37 -16.02
CA SER A 89 -12.55 4.68 -15.99
C SER A 89 -11.83 5.62 -15.03
N PRO A 90 -11.81 6.93 -15.32
CA PRO A 90 -11.10 7.89 -14.49
C PRO A 90 -11.82 8.11 -13.15
N ILE A 91 -11.03 8.34 -12.11
CA ILE A 91 -11.53 8.81 -10.82
C ILE A 91 -11.94 10.27 -10.95
N THR A 92 -13.13 10.60 -10.49
CA THR A 92 -13.55 11.99 -10.33
C THR A 92 -13.05 12.50 -8.98
N PHE A 93 -12.13 13.47 -9.01
CA PHE A 93 -11.61 14.07 -7.80
C PHE A 93 -12.64 14.98 -7.13
N ARG A 94 -12.65 14.94 -5.80
CA ARG A 94 -13.57 15.67 -4.92
C ARG A 94 -12.85 16.06 -3.64
N MET A 95 -13.55 16.69 -2.72
CA MET A 95 -12.98 17.10 -1.42
C MET A 95 -12.38 15.91 -0.63
N ASN A 96 -12.96 14.72 -0.73
CA ASN A 96 -12.54 13.50 -0.02
C ASN A 96 -11.84 12.47 -0.93
N VAL A 97 -11.63 12.76 -2.20
CA VAL A 97 -10.97 11.90 -3.19
C VAL A 97 -10.01 12.73 -4.02
N ALA A 98 -8.72 12.60 -3.76
CA ALA A 98 -7.67 13.34 -4.44
C ALA A 98 -6.38 12.52 -4.50
N PRO A 99 -5.52 12.73 -5.50
CA PRO A 99 -4.27 12.02 -5.57
C PRO A 99 -3.31 12.48 -4.47
N ALA A 100 -2.48 11.56 -3.99
CA ALA A 100 -1.31 11.89 -3.20
C ALA A 100 -0.15 12.26 -4.14
N CYS A 101 0.73 13.15 -3.68
CA CYS A 101 1.86 13.61 -4.48
C CYS A 101 3.00 12.60 -4.46
N LEU A 102 3.59 12.32 -5.62
CA LEU A 102 4.87 11.63 -5.70
C LEU A 102 6.00 12.66 -5.52
N PRO A 103 6.96 12.43 -4.62
CA PRO A 103 8.06 13.35 -4.41
C PRO A 103 9.18 13.14 -5.43
N GLU A 104 10.08 14.11 -5.53
CA GLU A 104 11.40 13.92 -6.14
C GLU A 104 12.29 13.11 -5.17
N ARG A 105 13.11 12.20 -5.71
CA ARG A 105 13.84 11.20 -4.92
C ARG A 105 14.78 11.81 -3.89
N ASP A 106 15.73 12.65 -4.33
CA ASP A 106 16.81 13.14 -3.47
C ASP A 106 16.26 14.07 -2.39
N TRP A 107 15.30 14.91 -2.77
CA TRP A 107 14.60 15.77 -1.83
C TRP A 107 13.80 14.95 -0.81
N ALA A 108 13.09 13.90 -1.24
CA ALA A 108 12.32 13.04 -0.35
C ALA A 108 13.22 12.34 0.67
N GLU A 109 14.34 11.78 0.22
CA GLU A 109 15.29 11.09 1.10
C GLU A 109 15.98 12.04 2.09
N SER A 110 16.30 13.24 1.70
CA SER A 110 16.94 14.24 2.56
C SER A 110 15.99 15.02 3.46
N THR A 111 14.74 15.21 3.06
CA THR A 111 13.79 16.10 3.73
C THR A 111 12.54 15.41 4.26
N LEU A 112 11.90 14.54 3.47
CA LEU A 112 10.68 13.83 3.91
C LEU A 112 11.00 12.70 4.87
N MET A 113 11.89 11.80 4.48
CA MET A 113 12.23 10.61 5.28
C MET A 113 13.11 10.91 6.50
N THR A 114 13.53 12.13 6.66
CA THR A 114 14.21 12.65 7.88
C THR A 114 13.25 13.35 8.84
N GLN A 115 11.97 13.47 8.51
CA GLN A 115 10.93 13.91 9.44
C GLN A 115 10.78 12.90 10.57
N LYS A 116 10.18 13.31 11.69
CA LYS A 116 9.97 12.42 12.85
C LYS A 116 9.01 11.29 12.53
N THR A 117 7.95 11.59 11.80
CA THR A 117 6.82 10.68 11.57
C THR A 117 6.33 10.72 10.14
N GLY A 118 5.71 9.61 9.73
CA GLY A 118 4.79 9.53 8.60
C GLY A 118 3.41 9.13 9.08
N ILE A 119 2.48 8.97 8.16
CA ILE A 119 1.09 8.62 8.45
C ILE A 119 0.68 7.45 7.56
N VAL A 120 0.12 6.42 8.18
CA VAL A 120 -0.51 5.28 7.50
C VAL A 120 -2.02 5.34 7.66
N SER A 121 -2.73 4.86 6.66
CA SER A 121 -4.19 4.79 6.71
C SER A 121 -4.69 3.46 6.14
N GLY A 122 -5.86 3.01 6.62
CA GLY A 122 -6.48 1.80 6.12
C GLY A 122 -7.69 1.34 6.91
N PHE A 123 -8.31 0.29 6.39
CA PHE A 123 -9.43 -0.44 6.98
C PHE A 123 -8.99 -1.78 7.59
N GLY A 124 -7.71 -1.94 7.88
CA GLY A 124 -7.16 -3.16 8.44
C GLY A 124 -7.67 -3.48 9.84
N ARG A 125 -7.22 -4.61 10.36
CA ARG A 125 -7.58 -5.04 11.72
C ARG A 125 -7.12 -4.01 12.74
N THR A 126 -7.93 -3.85 13.77
CA THR A 126 -7.64 -2.91 14.87
C THR A 126 -6.52 -3.39 15.79
N HIS A 127 -6.28 -4.70 15.79
CA HIS A 127 -5.16 -5.37 16.47
C HIS A 127 -4.97 -6.78 15.86
N GLU A 128 -3.88 -7.45 16.15
CA GLU A 128 -3.43 -8.71 15.50
C GLU A 128 -4.49 -9.81 15.46
N LYS A 129 -5.32 -9.93 16.49
CA LYS A 129 -6.42 -10.90 16.59
C LYS A 129 -7.80 -10.25 16.45
N GLY A 130 -7.84 -8.97 16.07
CA GLY A 130 -9.06 -8.20 15.98
C GLY A 130 -9.82 -8.38 14.68
N ARG A 131 -10.96 -7.73 14.61
CA ARG A 131 -11.76 -7.63 13.39
C ARG A 131 -11.23 -6.49 12.51
N GLN A 132 -11.49 -6.61 11.21
CA GLN A 132 -11.24 -5.53 10.27
C GLN A 132 -12.08 -4.30 10.65
N SER A 133 -11.50 -3.11 10.50
CA SER A 133 -12.22 -1.86 10.76
C SER A 133 -13.24 -1.59 9.66
N THR A 134 -14.43 -1.14 10.04
CA THR A 134 -15.43 -0.63 9.10
C THR A 134 -15.20 0.85 8.76
N ARG A 135 -14.39 1.53 9.55
CA ARG A 135 -14.01 2.94 9.35
C ARG A 135 -12.56 3.07 8.95
N LEU A 136 -12.30 3.97 8.00
CA LEU A 136 -10.95 4.35 7.62
C LEU A 136 -10.23 4.97 8.82
N LYS A 137 -9.16 4.33 9.24
CA LYS A 137 -8.30 4.79 10.33
C LYS A 137 -7.02 5.38 9.78
N MET A 138 -6.42 6.28 10.52
CA MET A 138 -5.08 6.78 10.26
C MET A 138 -4.26 6.73 11.55
N LEU A 139 -2.97 6.48 11.39
CA LEU A 139 -2.02 6.37 12.48
C LEU A 139 -0.74 7.11 12.09
N GLU A 140 -0.30 7.97 12.99
CA GLU A 140 1.03 8.58 12.91
C GLU A 140 2.07 7.58 13.40
N VAL A 141 3.08 7.29 12.57
CA VAL A 141 4.12 6.29 12.85
C VAL A 141 5.50 6.94 12.76
N PRO A 142 6.35 6.82 13.81
CA PRO A 142 7.71 7.33 13.76
C PRO A 142 8.54 6.59 12.72
N TYR A 143 9.39 7.31 12.00
CA TYR A 143 10.46 6.71 11.24
C TYR A 143 11.46 6.03 12.17
N VAL A 144 11.90 4.85 11.80
CA VAL A 144 12.88 4.07 12.56
C VAL A 144 14.21 4.06 11.80
N ASP A 145 15.31 4.31 12.51
CA ASP A 145 16.62 4.26 11.89
C ASP A 145 16.92 2.85 11.36
N ARG A 146 17.74 2.79 10.29
CA ARG A 146 17.95 1.55 9.57
C ARG A 146 18.63 0.45 10.40
N ASN A 147 19.52 0.80 11.31
CA ASN A 147 20.20 -0.17 12.15
C ASN A 147 19.22 -0.79 13.15
N SER A 148 18.42 0.04 13.84
CA SER A 148 17.35 -0.43 14.74
C SER A 148 16.35 -1.29 14.00
N CYS A 149 15.98 -0.92 12.77
CA CYS A 149 15.11 -1.71 11.89
C CYS A 149 15.68 -3.11 11.64
N LYS A 150 16.92 -3.21 11.20
CA LYS A 150 17.60 -4.48 10.93
C LYS A 150 17.75 -5.35 12.17
N LEU A 151 18.12 -4.76 13.29
CA LEU A 151 18.30 -5.49 14.55
C LEU A 151 17.00 -6.03 15.13
N SER A 152 15.88 -5.36 14.88
CA SER A 152 14.56 -5.77 15.35
C SER A 152 13.95 -6.93 14.56
N SER A 153 14.39 -7.12 13.31
CA SER A 153 13.76 -8.08 12.39
C SER A 153 14.45 -9.43 12.39
N SER A 154 13.62 -10.49 12.39
CA SER A 154 14.07 -11.87 12.14
C SER A 154 14.31 -12.15 10.65
N PHE A 155 13.89 -11.24 9.76
CA PHE A 155 14.01 -11.36 8.31
C PHE A 155 14.87 -10.23 7.73
N ILE A 156 15.35 -10.41 6.51
CA ILE A 156 16.21 -9.44 5.84
C ILE A 156 15.42 -8.18 5.48
N ILE A 157 15.97 -7.03 5.88
CA ILE A 157 15.50 -5.70 5.46
C ILE A 157 16.36 -5.26 4.28
N THR A 158 15.78 -5.26 3.08
CA THR A 158 16.50 -4.85 1.85
C THR A 158 16.57 -3.33 1.70
N GLN A 159 17.31 -2.86 0.70
CA GLN A 159 17.38 -1.43 0.35
C GLN A 159 16.05 -0.86 -0.15
N ASN A 160 15.10 -1.73 -0.54
CA ASN A 160 13.77 -1.36 -1.01
C ASN A 160 12.74 -1.28 0.13
N MET A 161 13.17 -1.37 1.37
CA MET A 161 12.33 -1.39 2.56
C MET A 161 12.79 -0.36 3.57
N PHE A 162 11.85 0.10 4.40
CA PHE A 162 12.14 0.86 5.62
C PHE A 162 11.18 0.48 6.73
N CYS A 163 11.56 0.76 7.96
CA CYS A 163 10.73 0.55 9.14
C CYS A 163 10.08 1.84 9.61
N ALA A 164 8.86 1.74 10.11
CA ALA A 164 8.21 2.77 10.90
C ALA A 164 7.31 2.14 11.96
N GLY A 165 7.10 2.85 13.04
CA GLY A 165 6.26 2.39 14.14
C GLY A 165 6.89 2.63 15.51
N TYR A 166 6.24 2.11 16.54
CA TYR A 166 6.63 2.28 17.92
C TYR A 166 7.30 1.02 18.47
N HIS A 167 8.31 1.20 19.32
CA HIS A 167 9.00 0.08 19.96
C HIS A 167 8.12 -0.65 20.99
N ALA A 168 7.30 0.07 21.73
CA ALA A 168 6.52 -0.47 22.85
C ALA A 168 5.03 -0.10 22.83
N LYS A 169 4.64 0.93 22.07
CA LYS A 169 3.24 1.32 21.94
C LYS A 169 2.50 0.32 21.04
N GLN A 170 1.31 -0.12 21.46
CA GLN A 170 0.51 -1.08 20.71
C GLN A 170 -0.30 -0.42 19.58
N GLU A 171 0.39 0.29 18.68
CA GLU A 171 -0.20 0.91 17.50
C GLU A 171 0.69 0.63 16.28
N ASP A 172 0.10 0.05 15.25
CA ASP A 172 0.77 -0.33 14.01
C ASP A 172 -0.26 -0.53 12.89
N ALA A 173 0.20 -0.54 11.65
CA ALA A 173 -0.57 -1.10 10.54
C ALA A 173 -0.76 -2.60 10.75
N CYS A 174 -1.90 -3.14 10.33
CA CYS A 174 -2.23 -4.53 10.55
C CYS A 174 -2.84 -5.17 9.29
N GLN A 175 -3.25 -6.43 9.38
CA GLN A 175 -3.83 -7.17 8.26
C GLN A 175 -5.02 -6.42 7.66
N GLY A 176 -5.02 -6.24 6.35
CA GLY A 176 -5.97 -5.45 5.59
C GLY A 176 -5.47 -4.04 5.24
N ASP A 177 -4.43 -3.54 5.93
CA ASP A 177 -3.78 -2.26 5.59
C ASP A 177 -2.73 -2.42 4.48
N SER A 178 -2.28 -3.65 4.20
CA SER A 178 -1.31 -3.98 3.16
C SER A 178 -1.64 -3.30 1.83
N GLY A 179 -0.62 -2.77 1.16
CA GLY A 179 -0.77 -2.05 -0.11
C GLY A 179 -1.20 -0.59 0.06
N GLY A 180 -1.68 -0.22 1.23
CA GLY A 180 -2.10 1.14 1.54
C GLY A 180 -0.95 2.12 1.69
N PRO A 181 -1.29 3.42 1.77
CA PRO A 181 -0.31 4.49 1.76
C PRO A 181 0.38 4.67 3.13
N HIS A 182 1.70 4.87 3.07
CA HIS A 182 2.47 5.61 4.04
C HIS A 182 2.81 6.96 3.40
N VAL A 183 2.34 8.05 3.99
CA VAL A 183 2.57 9.40 3.50
C VAL A 183 3.34 10.22 4.51
N THR A 184 4.08 11.22 4.03
CA THR A 184 4.81 12.16 4.88
C THR A 184 4.36 13.57 4.56
N ARG A 185 3.98 14.30 5.58
CA ARG A 185 3.58 15.69 5.45
C ARG A 185 4.80 16.60 5.38
N PHE A 186 4.79 17.49 4.40
CA PHE A 186 5.70 18.63 4.34
C PHE A 186 4.89 19.90 4.07
N LYS A 187 4.94 20.84 5.00
CA LYS A 187 4.02 22.00 5.01
C LYS A 187 2.57 21.51 4.97
N ASP A 188 1.78 21.87 3.97
CA ASP A 188 0.38 21.47 3.84
C ASP A 188 0.15 20.39 2.76
N THR A 189 1.22 19.71 2.33
CA THR A 189 1.17 18.69 1.29
C THR A 189 1.56 17.34 1.83
N TYR A 190 0.87 16.28 1.37
CA TYR A 190 1.16 14.90 1.70
C TYR A 190 1.80 14.19 0.52
N PHE A 191 3.00 13.64 0.75
CA PHE A 191 3.78 12.92 -0.25
C PHE A 191 3.81 11.43 0.06
N VAL A 192 3.67 10.61 -0.98
CA VAL A 192 3.80 9.15 -0.85
C VAL A 192 5.25 8.79 -0.57
N THR A 193 5.52 8.17 0.54
CA THR A 193 6.84 7.74 0.96
C THR A 193 6.97 6.23 1.12
N GLY A 194 5.86 5.52 1.32
CA GLY A 194 5.87 4.08 1.49
C GLY A 194 4.57 3.39 1.10
N ILE A 195 4.66 2.07 1.01
CA ILE A 195 3.53 1.15 0.82
C ILE A 195 3.56 0.17 1.99
N VAL A 196 2.44 -0.03 2.68
CA VAL A 196 2.34 -1.04 3.74
C VAL A 196 2.64 -2.42 3.14
N SER A 197 3.69 -3.08 3.62
CA SER A 197 4.18 -4.33 3.03
C SER A 197 4.04 -5.52 3.96
N TRP A 198 4.76 -5.57 5.08
CA TRP A 198 4.72 -6.70 5.98
C TRP A 198 5.14 -6.32 7.41
N GLY A 199 5.05 -7.29 8.32
CA GLY A 199 5.51 -7.13 9.69
C GLY A 199 5.45 -8.47 10.42
N GLU A 200 6.17 -8.57 11.53
CA GLU A 200 6.15 -9.73 12.42
C GLU A 200 5.04 -9.58 13.46
N GLY A 201 3.79 -9.80 13.01
CA GLY A 201 2.58 -9.46 13.75
C GLY A 201 2.18 -8.00 13.59
N CYS A 202 1.36 -7.50 14.49
CA CYS A 202 0.91 -6.10 14.50
C CYS A 202 1.16 -5.53 15.90
N ALA A 203 1.91 -4.44 15.98
CA ALA A 203 2.22 -3.73 17.22
C ALA A 203 2.89 -4.60 18.32
N ARG A 204 3.60 -5.62 17.93
CA ARG A 204 4.38 -6.43 18.88
C ARG A 204 5.56 -5.63 19.42
N LYS A 205 5.82 -5.75 20.71
CA LYS A 205 6.95 -5.08 21.36
C LYS A 205 8.28 -5.44 20.68
N GLY A 206 9.07 -4.42 20.34
CA GLY A 206 10.35 -4.59 19.66
C GLY A 206 10.28 -4.93 18.18
N LYS A 207 9.08 -4.89 17.58
CA LYS A 207 8.84 -5.11 16.15
C LYS A 207 8.23 -3.86 15.53
N TYR A 208 8.56 -3.60 14.27
CA TYR A 208 8.08 -2.46 13.52
C TYR A 208 7.33 -2.89 12.26
N GLY A 209 6.49 -2.01 11.72
CA GLY A 209 5.94 -2.17 10.39
C GLY A 209 7.01 -2.00 9.32
N ILE A 210 6.99 -2.83 8.30
CA ILE A 210 7.90 -2.79 7.17
C ILE A 210 7.15 -2.28 5.94
N TYR A 211 7.74 -1.28 5.30
CA TYR A 211 7.17 -0.55 4.18
C TYR A 211 8.06 -0.67 2.96
N THR A 212 7.44 -0.78 1.79
CA THR A 212 8.16 -0.61 0.52
C THR A 212 8.61 0.85 0.40
N LYS A 213 9.89 1.06 0.12
CA LYS A 213 10.50 2.39 -0.01
C LYS A 213 10.16 2.98 -1.38
N VAL A 214 9.15 3.85 -1.45
CA VAL A 214 8.65 4.41 -2.72
C VAL A 214 9.74 5.18 -3.47
N THR A 215 10.64 5.87 -2.77
CA THR A 215 11.74 6.63 -3.41
C THR A 215 12.67 5.75 -4.24
N ALA A 216 12.78 4.47 -3.91
CA ALA A 216 13.55 3.50 -4.70
C ALA A 216 12.90 3.15 -6.05
N PHE A 217 11.61 3.46 -6.22
CA PHE A 217 10.80 3.01 -7.36
C PHE A 217 10.21 4.16 -8.20
N LEU A 218 10.54 5.41 -7.95
CA LEU A 218 9.92 6.55 -8.64
C LEU A 218 10.05 6.48 -10.15
N LYS A 219 11.21 6.08 -10.68
CA LYS A 219 11.41 5.89 -12.12
C LYS A 219 10.58 4.72 -12.67
N TRP A 220 10.45 3.65 -11.90
CA TRP A 220 9.63 2.51 -12.28
C TRP A 220 8.14 2.87 -12.29
N ILE A 221 7.66 3.62 -11.28
CA ILE A 221 6.29 4.12 -11.21
C ILE A 221 5.99 5.02 -12.42
N ASP A 222 6.88 5.97 -12.73
CA ASP A 222 6.71 6.88 -13.85
C ASP A 222 6.60 6.13 -15.20
N ARG A 223 7.48 5.16 -15.42
CA ARG A 223 7.40 4.29 -16.61
C ARG A 223 6.12 3.48 -16.66
N SER A 224 5.67 2.94 -15.53
CA SER A 224 4.43 2.17 -15.43
C SER A 224 3.21 3.01 -15.78
N MET A 225 3.17 4.28 -15.36
CA MET A 225 2.08 5.20 -15.67
C MET A 225 2.10 5.69 -17.13
N LYS A 226 3.23 5.65 -17.82
CA LYS A 226 3.38 6.03 -19.23
C LYS A 226 3.07 4.89 -20.19
N THR A 227 2.99 3.64 -19.73
CA THR A 227 2.69 2.47 -20.57
C THR A 227 1.22 2.50 -20.98
N ARG A 228 0.91 3.19 -22.09
CA ARG A 228 -0.40 3.14 -22.74
C ARG A 228 -0.46 1.86 -23.57
N GLY A 229 -1.31 0.93 -23.14
CA GLY A 229 -1.80 -0.14 -23.99
C GLY A 229 -0.74 -1.04 -24.63
N LEU A 230 0.00 -1.81 -23.85
CA LEU A 230 0.55 -3.06 -24.36
C LEU A 230 -0.61 -4.03 -24.57
N PRO A 231 -0.66 -4.76 -25.72
CA PRO A 231 -1.69 -5.75 -25.95
C PRO A 231 -1.70 -6.73 -24.77
N LYS A 232 -2.90 -7.18 -24.39
CA LYS A 232 -3.14 -8.18 -23.35
C LYS A 232 -2.10 -9.28 -23.44
N ALA A 233 -1.11 -9.29 -22.58
CA ALA A 233 -0.41 -10.51 -22.27
C ALA A 233 -1.47 -11.42 -21.63
N GLU A 234 -1.87 -12.45 -22.35
CA GLU A 234 -2.75 -13.49 -21.84
C GLU A 234 -2.21 -13.93 -20.49
N SER A 235 -2.97 -13.67 -19.45
CA SER A 235 -2.68 -14.21 -18.13
C SER A 235 -2.93 -15.71 -18.17
N ARG A 236 -1.96 -16.47 -18.63
CA ARG A 236 -1.89 -17.89 -18.30
C ARG A 236 -1.70 -17.99 -16.80
N ALA A 237 -2.76 -18.38 -16.12
CA ALA A 237 -2.65 -18.85 -14.75
C ALA A 237 -1.55 -19.94 -14.72
N PRO A 238 -0.61 -19.91 -13.79
CA PRO A 238 0.29 -21.04 -13.62
C PRO A 238 -0.55 -22.26 -13.24
N GLU A 239 -0.50 -23.29 -14.07
CA GLU A 239 -1.05 -24.61 -13.74
C GLU A 239 -0.41 -25.05 -12.42
N VAL A 240 -1.25 -25.29 -11.44
CA VAL A 240 -0.85 -25.90 -10.17
C VAL A 240 -0.46 -27.35 -10.50
N SER A 241 0.82 -27.60 -10.65
CA SER A 241 1.37 -28.95 -10.68
C SER A 241 1.17 -29.57 -9.29
N THR A 242 0.14 -30.41 -9.20
CA THR A 242 -0.03 -31.34 -8.09
C THR A 242 0.97 -32.48 -8.29
N SER A 243 2.13 -32.40 -7.70
CA SER A 243 2.99 -33.54 -7.44
C SER A 243 3.30 -33.59 -5.94
N SER A 244 2.51 -34.41 -5.24
CA SER A 244 2.90 -34.95 -3.93
C SER A 244 4.09 -35.88 -4.11
N PRO A 245 5.11 -35.81 -3.29
CA PRO A 245 5.95 -36.97 -3.03
C PRO A 245 5.41 -37.68 -1.78
N LEU A 246 4.91 -38.89 -1.97
CA LEU A 246 4.89 -39.92 -0.96
C LEU A 246 6.33 -40.25 -0.55
N LYS A 247 6.64 -40.11 0.71
CA LYS A 247 7.24 -40.98 1.70
C LYS A 247 7.79 -40.16 2.84
#